data_416f213b6153d1c5816ae81e3fb5ab5b
#
_entry.id   416f213b6153d1c5816ae81e3fb5ab5b
#
_cell.length_a   1.000
_cell.length_b   1.000
_cell.length_c   1.000
_cell.angle_alpha   90.00
_cell.angle_beta   90.00
_cell.angle_gamma   90.00
#
_symmetry.space_group_name_H-M   'P 1'
#
loop_
_entity.id
_entity.type
_entity.pdbx_description
1 polymer ?
#
loop_
_entity_poly.entity_id
_entity_poly.type
_entity_poly.pdbx_seq_one_letter_code
_entity_poly.pdbx_strand_id
1 'polypeptide(L)'
;MNLKNREIQACTIIDGIQDELKSISLFLHNNPELGQQEVRAVQTISRYMEQHGLDTTVGLTTCPELRTAMRSDIGLDRLHKMAFLGEYDALPELGHGCGHNLIAIMSMGAAIAFSQIARDTWGTTFFGCPAEETIGGKVFMANEGLFKGYDGALIIHPGGENEVGGTSLATHPLEVTFHGRSCHIASLTDSGINALDCAVDLYQSIKMMKQDIFPKEAIVGAIFTQAGTAPNVVTDKATLRMTVRGATVSDLEDIILPAIKAEANRIATSYGATVDMHHYEPLFKDMRQDERLVSLFDEVMTEFGESPRKLPPDEADGSTDVGNVSYEVPTAQPTLNIGNQLEAHTPEFACAAGSTYGLDQAIKGAKIMAVVALRYAESLEV
;
A
#
# COMPACT_ATOMS: atom_id res chain seq x y z
N MET A 1 -29.36 16.87 14.50
CA MET A 1 -29.87 16.32 13.21
C MET A 1 -29.77 14.81 13.33
N ASN A 2 -30.76 14.02 12.89
CA ASN A 2 -30.62 12.56 12.96
C ASN A 2 -29.61 12.06 11.93
N LEU A 3 -29.03 10.88 12.16
CA LEU A 3 -27.97 10.28 11.33
C LEU A 3 -28.36 10.23 9.86
N LYS A 4 -29.56 9.71 9.55
CA LYS A 4 -30.03 9.58 8.17
C LYS A 4 -30.07 10.92 7.40
N ASN A 5 -30.39 12.02 8.05
CA ASN A 5 -30.34 13.34 7.42
C ASN A 5 -28.91 13.80 7.19
N ARG A 6 -27.96 13.46 8.08
CA ARG A 6 -26.52 13.73 7.92
C ARG A 6 -25.97 12.97 6.72
N GLU A 7 -26.34 11.70 6.55
CA GLU A 7 -25.96 10.86 5.40
C GLU A 7 -26.45 11.44 4.07
N ILE A 8 -27.73 11.83 4.01
CA ILE A 8 -28.32 12.47 2.80
C ILE A 8 -27.59 13.77 2.46
N GLN A 9 -27.25 14.59 3.44
CA GLN A 9 -26.51 15.83 3.23
C GLN A 9 -25.09 15.55 2.75
N ALA A 10 -24.38 14.56 3.30
CA ALA A 10 -23.07 14.18 2.82
C ALA A 10 -23.11 13.75 1.34
N CYS A 11 -24.08 12.92 0.97
CA CYS A 11 -24.27 12.55 -0.43
C CYS A 11 -24.57 13.77 -1.33
N THR A 12 -25.41 14.70 -0.85
CA THR A 12 -25.76 15.93 -1.60
C THR A 12 -24.53 16.83 -1.82
N ILE A 13 -23.64 16.94 -0.81
CA ILE A 13 -22.39 17.69 -0.93
C ILE A 13 -21.52 17.07 -2.02
N ILE A 14 -21.36 15.74 -2.01
CA ILE A 14 -20.56 15.03 -3.02
C ILE A 14 -21.18 15.16 -4.42
N ASP A 15 -22.50 15.09 -4.54
CA ASP A 15 -23.19 15.34 -5.81
C ASP A 15 -22.95 16.75 -6.35
N GLY A 16 -22.85 17.73 -5.45
CA GLY A 16 -22.57 19.13 -5.81
C GLY A 16 -21.16 19.37 -6.36
N ILE A 17 -20.22 18.50 -6.05
CA ILE A 17 -18.79 18.63 -6.45
C ILE A 17 -18.31 17.50 -7.37
N GLN A 18 -19.20 16.62 -7.83
CA GLN A 18 -18.81 15.42 -8.56
C GLN A 18 -18.08 15.72 -9.88
N ASP A 19 -18.47 16.78 -10.58
CA ASP A 19 -17.88 17.13 -11.89
C ASP A 19 -16.43 17.61 -11.72
N GLU A 20 -16.14 18.36 -10.66
CA GLU A 20 -14.79 18.79 -10.30
C GLU A 20 -13.94 17.58 -9.86
N LEU A 21 -14.47 16.69 -9.04
CA LEU A 21 -13.77 15.47 -8.63
C LEU A 21 -13.42 14.59 -9.83
N LYS A 22 -14.38 14.35 -10.74
CA LYS A 22 -14.15 13.62 -11.99
C LYS A 22 -13.11 14.29 -12.87
N SER A 23 -13.13 15.62 -12.95
CA SER A 23 -12.14 16.39 -13.70
C SER A 23 -10.74 16.26 -13.13
N ILE A 24 -10.59 16.24 -11.78
CA ILE A 24 -9.33 15.99 -11.10
C ILE A 24 -8.84 14.57 -11.40
N SER A 25 -9.69 13.55 -11.24
CA SER A 25 -9.33 12.18 -11.56
C SER A 25 -8.84 12.00 -13.01
N LEU A 26 -9.54 12.59 -13.97
CA LEU A 26 -9.12 12.59 -15.38
C LEU A 26 -7.84 13.37 -15.62
N PHE A 27 -7.60 14.45 -14.86
CA PHE A 27 -6.32 15.16 -14.93
C PHE A 27 -5.18 14.26 -14.45
N LEU A 28 -5.32 13.57 -13.31
CA LEU A 28 -4.34 12.62 -12.81
C LEU A 28 -4.11 11.48 -13.81
N HIS A 29 -5.18 10.89 -14.28
CA HIS A 29 -5.15 9.78 -15.25
C HIS A 29 -4.41 10.15 -16.55
N ASN A 30 -4.63 11.35 -17.08
CA ASN A 30 -4.00 11.83 -18.31
C ASN A 30 -2.59 12.41 -18.10
N ASN A 31 -2.17 12.58 -16.86
CA ASN A 31 -0.86 13.10 -16.49
C ASN A 31 -0.23 12.23 -15.40
N PRO A 32 0.00 10.93 -15.67
CA PRO A 32 0.50 10.01 -14.65
C PRO A 32 1.89 10.44 -14.17
N GLU A 33 2.09 10.38 -12.87
CA GLU A 33 3.36 10.66 -12.20
C GLU A 33 3.76 9.47 -11.33
N LEU A 34 5.01 9.04 -11.43
CA LEU A 34 5.52 7.92 -10.66
C LEU A 34 5.70 8.29 -9.19
N GLY A 35 5.76 7.28 -8.35
CA GLY A 35 6.02 7.46 -6.93
C GLY A 35 7.20 8.37 -6.63
N GLN A 36 7.05 9.27 -5.68
CA GLN A 36 7.96 10.36 -5.30
C GLN A 36 8.11 11.48 -6.36
N GLN A 37 7.38 11.45 -7.46
CA GLN A 37 7.40 12.45 -8.53
C GLN A 37 6.02 13.10 -8.75
N GLU A 38 5.05 12.89 -7.87
CA GLU A 38 3.63 13.27 -7.97
C GLU A 38 3.41 14.78 -7.72
N VAL A 39 4.21 15.62 -8.37
CA VAL A 39 4.21 17.07 -8.11
C VAL A 39 2.94 17.75 -8.61
N ARG A 40 2.48 17.42 -9.82
CA ARG A 40 1.25 18.00 -10.40
C ARG A 40 0.01 17.47 -9.71
N ALA A 41 0.03 16.19 -9.34
CA ALA A 41 -1.04 15.57 -8.56
C ALA A 41 -1.23 16.30 -7.24
N VAL A 42 -0.17 16.45 -6.45
CA VAL A 42 -0.19 17.15 -5.16
C VAL A 42 -0.64 18.61 -5.32
N GLN A 43 -0.12 19.35 -6.32
CA GLN A 43 -0.52 20.75 -6.57
C GLN A 43 -2.01 20.87 -6.92
N THR A 44 -2.56 19.91 -7.66
CA THR A 44 -3.96 19.91 -8.05
C THR A 44 -4.86 19.59 -6.86
N ILE A 45 -4.53 18.54 -6.12
CA ILE A 45 -5.29 18.09 -4.96
C ILE A 45 -5.23 19.13 -3.85
N SER A 46 -4.03 19.64 -3.48
CA SER A 46 -3.87 20.61 -2.40
C SER A 46 -4.70 21.87 -2.63
N ARG A 47 -4.61 22.44 -3.84
CA ARG A 47 -5.40 23.62 -4.20
C ARG A 47 -6.90 23.36 -4.07
N TYR A 48 -7.38 22.19 -4.48
CA TYR A 48 -8.80 21.85 -4.41
C TYR A 48 -9.25 21.70 -2.94
N MET A 49 -8.48 21.02 -2.11
CA MET A 49 -8.77 20.86 -0.68
C MET A 49 -8.80 22.22 0.04
N GLU A 50 -7.86 23.13 -0.26
CA GLU A 50 -7.85 24.51 0.24
C GLU A 50 -9.10 25.30 -0.16
N GLN A 51 -9.57 25.16 -1.40
CA GLN A 51 -10.82 25.81 -1.87
C GLN A 51 -12.05 25.33 -1.09
N HIS A 52 -12.00 24.12 -0.52
CA HIS A 52 -13.04 23.59 0.35
C HIS A 52 -12.81 23.85 1.84
N GLY A 53 -11.83 24.69 2.20
CA GLY A 53 -11.62 25.19 3.54
C GLY A 53 -10.84 24.26 4.46
N LEU A 54 -10.11 23.28 3.89
CA LEU A 54 -9.15 22.48 4.65
C LEU A 54 -7.76 23.13 4.58
N ASP A 55 -7.10 23.23 5.72
CA ASP A 55 -5.73 23.76 5.81
C ASP A 55 -4.74 22.70 5.31
N THR A 56 -4.00 23.01 4.25
CA THR A 56 -3.21 22.00 3.53
C THR A 56 -1.71 22.24 3.72
N THR A 57 -1.01 21.16 4.07
CA THR A 57 0.45 21.11 4.17
C THR A 57 0.98 20.03 3.21
N VAL A 58 1.99 20.39 2.42
CA VAL A 58 2.71 19.50 1.50
C VAL A 58 4.14 19.30 1.99
N GLY A 59 4.67 18.08 1.90
CA GLY A 59 5.97 17.72 2.47
C GLY A 59 5.86 17.61 3.99
N LEU A 60 5.32 16.50 4.50
CA LEU A 60 4.79 16.42 5.86
C LEU A 60 5.85 16.39 6.97
N THR A 61 7.07 16.02 6.63
CA THR A 61 8.18 15.90 7.58
C THR A 61 9.50 16.25 6.91
N THR A 62 10.62 16.10 7.62
CA THR A 62 11.96 16.22 7.02
C THR A 62 12.38 14.96 6.25
N CYS A 63 11.53 13.92 6.22
CA CYS A 63 11.77 12.68 5.49
C CYS A 63 11.69 12.93 3.98
N PRO A 64 12.77 12.73 3.23
CA PRO A 64 12.80 13.00 1.79
C PRO A 64 11.80 12.17 0.99
N GLU A 65 11.45 10.99 1.49
CA GLU A 65 10.48 10.06 0.91
C GLU A 65 9.06 10.63 0.94
N LEU A 66 8.78 11.58 1.84
CA LEU A 66 7.47 12.20 2.03
C LEU A 66 7.34 13.61 1.43
N ARG A 67 8.21 13.99 0.49
CA ARG A 67 8.17 15.32 -0.13
C ARG A 67 6.90 15.60 -0.94
N THR A 68 6.27 14.56 -1.47
CA THR A 68 4.99 14.61 -2.18
C THR A 68 3.82 14.09 -1.35
N ALA A 69 4.04 13.76 -0.07
CA ALA A 69 2.96 13.51 0.88
C ALA A 69 2.30 14.83 1.27
N MET A 70 1.00 14.78 1.51
CA MET A 70 0.25 15.94 1.96
C MET A 70 -0.80 15.57 2.99
N ARG A 71 -1.23 16.57 3.76
CA ARG A 71 -2.45 16.46 4.56
C ARG A 71 -3.25 17.75 4.46
N SER A 72 -4.56 17.60 4.46
CA SER A 72 -5.52 18.70 4.47
C SER A 72 -6.43 18.54 5.67
N ASP A 73 -6.38 19.48 6.58
CA ASP A 73 -6.90 19.37 7.93
C ASP A 73 -8.03 20.37 8.21
N ILE A 74 -8.96 19.95 9.05
CA ILE A 74 -9.89 20.85 9.73
C ILE A 74 -10.23 20.30 11.12
N GLY A 75 -10.24 21.16 12.14
CA GLY A 75 -10.64 20.76 13.48
C GLY A 75 -9.69 19.80 14.20
N LEU A 76 -8.38 19.91 13.99
CA LEU A 76 -7.37 19.06 14.65
C LEU A 76 -7.34 19.17 16.17
N ASP A 77 -7.93 20.23 16.73
CA ASP A 77 -8.13 20.46 18.16
C ASP A 77 -9.27 19.62 18.75
N ARG A 78 -10.05 18.96 17.93
CA ARG A 78 -11.13 18.07 18.38
C ARG A 78 -10.58 16.80 19.02
N LEU A 79 -11.36 16.27 19.99
CA LEU A 79 -11.02 15.00 20.67
C LEU A 79 -10.96 13.83 19.70
N HIS A 80 -11.95 13.73 18.84
CA HIS A 80 -12.08 12.66 17.84
C HIS A 80 -11.67 13.13 16.46
N LYS A 81 -10.99 12.26 15.70
CA LYS A 81 -10.46 12.58 14.37
C LYS A 81 -10.61 11.42 13.41
N MET A 82 -11.06 11.73 12.18
CA MET A 82 -11.18 10.78 11.08
C MET A 82 -10.14 11.08 10.00
N ALA A 83 -9.44 10.06 9.54
CA ALA A 83 -8.52 10.13 8.43
C ALA A 83 -9.12 9.51 7.16
N PHE A 84 -8.89 10.14 6.02
CA PHE A 84 -9.24 9.65 4.69
C PHE A 84 -7.95 9.57 3.88
N LEU A 85 -7.61 8.36 3.39
CA LEU A 85 -6.35 8.11 2.71
C LEU A 85 -6.55 8.16 1.20
N GLY A 86 -5.85 9.04 0.51
CA GLY A 86 -5.90 9.17 -0.95
C GLY A 86 -4.53 8.88 -1.56
N GLU A 87 -4.49 8.00 -2.55
CA GLU A 87 -3.31 7.67 -3.34
C GLU A 87 -3.39 8.34 -4.70
N TYR A 88 -2.25 8.61 -5.36
CA TYR A 88 -2.22 9.32 -6.64
C TYR A 88 -0.99 9.03 -7.51
N ASP A 89 -0.12 8.13 -7.09
CA ASP A 89 0.99 7.65 -7.92
C ASP A 89 0.52 6.69 -9.03
N ALA A 90 1.36 6.55 -10.04
CA ALA A 90 1.09 5.76 -11.23
C ALA A 90 2.22 4.75 -11.48
N LEU A 91 1.89 3.71 -12.25
CA LEU A 91 2.84 2.67 -12.68
C LEU A 91 3.68 3.13 -13.88
N PRO A 92 4.95 2.71 -13.98
CA PRO A 92 5.76 2.93 -15.18
C PRO A 92 5.07 2.34 -16.42
N GLU A 93 5.08 3.10 -17.52
CA GLU A 93 4.56 2.72 -18.84
C GLU A 93 3.02 2.46 -18.90
N LEU A 94 2.40 2.10 -17.78
CA LEU A 94 0.99 1.74 -17.68
C LEU A 94 0.10 2.89 -17.20
N GLY A 95 0.66 3.89 -16.53
CA GLY A 95 -0.14 4.96 -15.92
C GLY A 95 -0.95 4.48 -14.71
N HIS A 96 -2.21 4.92 -14.58
CA HIS A 96 -3.06 4.54 -13.46
C HIS A 96 -3.66 3.12 -13.58
N GLY A 97 -2.79 2.13 -13.79
CA GLY A 97 -3.15 0.72 -13.88
C GLY A 97 -3.58 0.08 -12.56
N CYS A 98 -3.44 0.79 -11.42
CA CYS A 98 -3.99 0.43 -10.11
C CYS A 98 -5.17 1.33 -9.70
N GLY A 99 -5.48 2.36 -10.49
CA GLY A 99 -6.65 3.23 -10.27
C GLY A 99 -6.49 4.25 -9.13
N HIS A 100 -5.28 4.62 -8.76
CA HIS A 100 -5.03 5.60 -7.69
C HIS A 100 -5.64 6.97 -7.95
N ASN A 101 -5.83 7.36 -9.23
CA ASN A 101 -6.60 8.55 -9.59
C ASN A 101 -8.05 8.52 -9.08
N LEU A 102 -8.65 7.32 -8.94
CA LEU A 102 -9.99 7.13 -8.37
C LEU A 102 -9.93 7.15 -6.84
N ILE A 103 -8.90 6.53 -6.23
CA ILE A 103 -8.70 6.54 -4.76
C ILE A 103 -8.58 7.99 -4.26
N ALA A 104 -7.81 8.82 -4.97
CA ALA A 104 -7.68 10.24 -4.64
C ALA A 104 -9.04 10.91 -4.48
N ILE A 105 -9.90 10.83 -5.50
CA ILE A 105 -11.18 11.55 -5.50
C ILE A 105 -12.24 10.93 -4.58
N MET A 106 -12.19 9.62 -4.34
CA MET A 106 -13.04 8.96 -3.33
C MET A 106 -12.76 9.54 -1.95
N SER A 107 -11.50 9.60 -1.57
CA SER A 107 -11.07 10.10 -0.27
C SER A 107 -11.25 11.62 -0.13
N MET A 108 -10.98 12.40 -1.18
CA MET A 108 -11.22 13.85 -1.20
C MET A 108 -12.70 14.17 -0.99
N GLY A 109 -13.58 13.53 -1.78
CA GLY A 109 -15.02 13.74 -1.69
C GLY A 109 -15.59 13.38 -0.32
N ALA A 110 -15.16 12.24 0.23
CA ALA A 110 -15.55 11.79 1.56
C ALA A 110 -15.06 12.75 2.67
N ALA A 111 -13.79 13.16 2.63
CA ALA A 111 -13.21 14.11 3.58
C ALA A 111 -13.93 15.45 3.57
N ILE A 112 -14.20 16.01 2.38
CA ILE A 112 -14.93 17.28 2.22
C ILE A 112 -16.34 17.16 2.81
N ALA A 113 -17.08 16.11 2.48
CA ALA A 113 -18.44 15.92 2.97
C ALA A 113 -18.46 15.70 4.50
N PHE A 114 -17.61 14.82 5.03
CA PHE A 114 -17.51 14.55 6.46
C PHE A 114 -17.13 15.81 7.24
N SER A 115 -16.14 16.57 6.75
CA SER A 115 -15.68 17.81 7.40
C SER A 115 -16.78 18.86 7.54
N GLN A 116 -17.70 18.94 6.59
CA GLN A 116 -18.81 19.88 6.64
C GLN A 116 -19.93 19.42 7.60
N ILE A 117 -20.18 18.12 7.66
CA ILE A 117 -21.28 17.54 8.47
C ILE A 117 -20.86 17.34 9.93
N ALA A 118 -19.64 16.91 10.18
CA ALA A 118 -19.14 16.58 11.52
C ALA A 118 -18.29 17.69 12.16
N ARG A 119 -18.21 18.86 11.52
CA ARG A 119 -17.33 19.98 11.84
C ARG A 119 -17.25 20.37 13.32
N ASP A 120 -18.38 20.29 14.04
CA ASP A 120 -18.46 20.77 15.42
C ASP A 120 -17.94 19.73 16.43
N THR A 121 -17.89 18.46 16.06
CA THR A 121 -17.56 17.33 16.96
C THR A 121 -16.29 16.60 16.57
N TRP A 122 -15.96 16.52 15.28
CA TRP A 122 -14.86 15.74 14.75
C TRP A 122 -13.82 16.58 14.00
N GLY A 123 -12.55 16.24 14.17
CA GLY A 123 -11.48 16.63 13.27
C GLY A 123 -11.50 15.73 12.03
N THR A 124 -11.11 16.30 10.90
CA THR A 124 -11.02 15.62 9.62
C THR A 124 -9.68 15.86 9.00
N THR A 125 -9.02 14.81 8.52
CA THR A 125 -7.81 14.91 7.73
C THR A 125 -7.95 14.10 6.45
N PHE A 126 -7.72 14.72 5.31
CA PHE A 126 -7.35 14.01 4.09
C PHE A 126 -5.84 13.85 4.07
N PHE A 127 -5.36 12.62 4.05
CA PHE A 127 -3.96 12.30 3.82
C PHE A 127 -3.76 11.96 2.35
N GLY A 128 -2.94 12.75 1.66
CA GLY A 128 -2.41 12.40 0.36
C GLY A 128 -1.18 11.53 0.53
N CYS A 129 -1.30 10.28 0.12
CA CYS A 129 -0.32 9.21 0.32
C CYS A 129 0.41 8.93 -0.99
N PRO A 130 1.70 9.29 -1.12
CA PRO A 130 2.48 9.08 -2.34
C PRO A 130 3.06 7.68 -2.42
N ALA A 131 3.48 7.28 -3.61
CA ALA A 131 4.45 6.23 -3.86
C ALA A 131 4.08 4.86 -3.28
N GLU A 132 2.80 4.48 -3.32
CA GLU A 132 2.34 3.16 -2.86
C GLU A 132 3.00 2.04 -3.65
N GLU A 133 3.09 2.18 -4.97
CA GLU A 133 3.61 1.21 -5.93
C GLU A 133 5.15 1.07 -5.92
N THR A 134 5.84 1.90 -5.14
CA THR A 134 7.31 1.94 -5.16
C THR A 134 7.92 1.76 -3.78
N ILE A 135 7.89 2.80 -2.96
CA ILE A 135 8.54 2.79 -1.64
C ILE A 135 7.56 2.63 -0.47
N GLY A 136 6.25 2.62 -0.75
CA GLY A 136 5.23 2.57 0.29
C GLY A 136 5.23 3.81 1.16
N GLY A 137 4.72 4.93 0.63
CA GLY A 137 4.72 6.21 1.35
C GLY A 137 4.09 6.14 2.73
N LYS A 138 3.01 5.32 2.87
CA LYS A 138 2.33 5.14 4.16
C LYS A 138 3.18 4.42 5.21
N VAL A 139 4.19 3.62 4.81
CA VAL A 139 5.18 3.07 5.76
C VAL A 139 5.94 4.19 6.45
N PHE A 140 6.44 5.15 5.66
CA PHE A 140 7.17 6.31 6.20
C PHE A 140 6.25 7.21 7.02
N MET A 141 5.02 7.45 6.55
CA MET A 141 4.01 8.23 7.27
C MET A 141 3.67 7.60 8.63
N ALA A 142 3.52 6.27 8.70
CA ALA A 142 3.29 5.54 9.95
C ALA A 142 4.51 5.61 10.88
N ASN A 143 5.72 5.44 10.36
CA ASN A 143 6.96 5.54 11.12
C ASN A 143 7.16 6.94 11.73
N GLU A 144 6.77 8.00 11.02
CA GLU A 144 6.75 9.39 11.52
C GLU A 144 5.58 9.65 12.50
N GLY A 145 4.71 8.67 12.71
CA GLY A 145 3.59 8.75 13.66
C GLY A 145 2.44 9.65 13.21
N LEU A 146 2.29 9.87 11.90
CA LEU A 146 1.27 10.78 11.35
C LEU A 146 -0.17 10.31 11.60
N PHE A 147 -0.39 9.02 11.81
CA PHE A 147 -1.71 8.45 12.06
C PHE A 147 -2.07 8.35 13.56
N LYS A 148 -1.16 8.73 14.46
CA LYS A 148 -1.42 8.66 15.91
C LYS A 148 -2.49 9.64 16.35
N GLY A 149 -3.44 9.14 17.15
CA GLY A 149 -4.51 9.96 17.71
C GLY A 149 -5.69 10.19 16.77
N TYR A 150 -5.80 9.41 15.70
CA TYR A 150 -7.02 9.28 14.91
C TYR A 150 -7.85 8.11 15.44
N ASP A 151 -9.18 8.21 15.32
CA ASP A 151 -10.11 7.15 15.74
C ASP A 151 -10.41 6.16 14.62
N GLY A 152 -10.16 6.56 13.35
CA GLY A 152 -10.30 5.70 12.18
C GLY A 152 -9.58 6.25 10.96
N ALA A 153 -9.14 5.36 10.07
CA ALA A 153 -8.58 5.67 8.77
C ALA A 153 -9.31 4.87 7.68
N LEU A 154 -9.82 5.56 6.67
CA LEU A 154 -10.65 4.98 5.62
C LEU A 154 -10.02 5.17 4.26
N ILE A 155 -10.08 4.10 3.45
CA ILE A 155 -9.70 4.11 2.04
C ILE A 155 -10.61 3.11 1.31
N ILE A 156 -10.92 3.35 0.03
CA ILE A 156 -11.55 2.36 -0.87
C ILE A 156 -10.63 2.17 -2.05
N HIS A 157 -10.29 0.92 -2.35
CA HIS A 157 -9.49 0.57 -3.52
C HIS A 157 -10.40 0.18 -4.71
N PRO A 158 -10.15 0.63 -5.94
CA PRO A 158 -10.85 0.14 -7.12
C PRO A 158 -10.42 -1.30 -7.45
N GLY A 159 -11.34 -2.10 -7.96
CA GLY A 159 -11.06 -3.48 -8.33
C GLY A 159 -11.97 -4.04 -9.41
N GLY A 160 -11.80 -5.32 -9.73
CA GLY A 160 -12.66 -6.07 -10.66
C GLY A 160 -13.92 -6.65 -9.99
N GLU A 161 -13.97 -6.65 -8.67
CA GLU A 161 -15.09 -7.13 -7.85
C GLU A 161 -15.32 -6.19 -6.66
N ASN A 162 -16.48 -6.32 -6.03
CA ASN A 162 -16.75 -5.66 -4.75
C ASN A 162 -16.40 -6.60 -3.61
N GLU A 163 -15.53 -6.16 -2.69
CA GLU A 163 -15.08 -7.00 -1.58
C GLU A 163 -14.93 -6.20 -0.28
N VAL A 164 -15.17 -6.86 0.84
CA VAL A 164 -14.96 -6.33 2.19
C VAL A 164 -14.27 -7.37 3.08
N GLY A 165 -13.43 -6.92 3.99
CA GLY A 165 -12.67 -7.82 4.87
C GLY A 165 -11.41 -8.36 4.21
N GLY A 166 -10.99 -9.58 4.61
CA GLY A 166 -9.72 -10.15 4.19
C GLY A 166 -8.50 -9.46 4.83
N THR A 167 -7.34 -9.75 4.28
CA THR A 167 -6.05 -9.17 4.70
C THR A 167 -5.14 -8.95 3.50
N SER A 168 -3.93 -8.44 3.72
CA SER A 168 -2.82 -8.44 2.76
C SER A 168 -1.61 -9.16 3.37
N LEU A 169 -0.69 -9.60 2.54
CA LEU A 169 0.54 -10.26 2.99
C LEU A 169 1.56 -9.22 3.48
N ALA A 170 2.25 -9.53 4.57
CA ALA A 170 3.46 -8.81 4.94
C ALA A 170 4.56 -9.10 3.91
N THR A 171 5.32 -8.07 3.52
CA THR A 171 6.46 -8.23 2.59
C THR A 171 7.66 -7.40 3.03
N HIS A 172 8.86 -7.98 2.97
CA HIS A 172 10.12 -7.30 3.25
C HIS A 172 11.22 -7.88 2.35
N PRO A 173 11.35 -7.39 1.12
CA PRO A 173 12.30 -7.91 0.15
C PRO A 173 13.74 -7.85 0.64
N LEU A 174 14.53 -8.88 0.28
CA LEU A 174 15.90 -9.04 0.76
C LEU A 174 16.86 -9.26 -0.41
N GLU A 175 17.98 -8.56 -0.39
CA GLU A 175 19.13 -8.82 -1.24
C GLU A 175 20.26 -9.44 -0.43
N VAL A 176 20.82 -10.53 -0.95
CA VAL A 176 21.96 -11.27 -0.36
C VAL A 176 23.09 -11.31 -1.36
N THR A 177 24.22 -10.75 -0.99
CA THR A 177 25.44 -10.72 -1.81
C THR A 177 26.56 -11.51 -1.12
N PHE A 178 27.02 -12.57 -1.78
CA PHE A 178 28.20 -13.30 -1.37
C PHE A 178 29.45 -12.72 -2.02
N HIS A 179 30.52 -12.61 -1.24
CA HIS A 179 31.84 -12.20 -1.65
C HIS A 179 32.86 -13.34 -1.46
N GLY A 180 33.46 -13.75 -2.54
CA GLY A 180 34.49 -14.79 -2.59
C GLY A 180 35.84 -14.21 -3.00
N ARG A 181 36.61 -15.01 -3.72
CA ARG A 181 37.93 -14.61 -4.22
C ARG A 181 38.14 -15.17 -5.62
N SER A 182 38.36 -14.29 -6.60
CA SER A 182 38.58 -14.66 -7.98
C SER A 182 39.92 -15.34 -8.17
N CYS A 183 39.94 -16.35 -9.06
CA CYS A 183 41.14 -16.93 -9.62
C CYS A 183 40.82 -17.59 -10.97
N HIS A 184 41.84 -17.95 -11.74
CA HIS A 184 41.60 -18.74 -12.95
C HIS A 184 41.19 -20.16 -12.59
N ILE A 185 40.09 -20.68 -13.15
CA ILE A 185 39.52 -21.99 -12.79
C ILE A 185 40.50 -23.15 -12.95
N ALA A 186 41.45 -23.03 -13.87
CA ALA A 186 42.51 -24.00 -14.08
C ALA A 186 43.72 -23.80 -13.14
N SER A 187 43.69 -22.87 -12.21
CA SER A 187 44.72 -22.70 -11.20
C SER A 187 44.71 -23.90 -10.26
N LEU A 188 45.89 -24.55 -10.12
CA LEU A 188 46.07 -25.71 -9.23
C LEU A 188 46.21 -25.31 -7.76
N THR A 189 46.05 -24.03 -7.42
CA THR A 189 46.08 -23.53 -6.05
C THR A 189 44.63 -23.38 -5.51
N ASP A 190 44.35 -23.88 -4.30
CA ASP A 190 43.09 -23.71 -3.55
C ASP A 190 42.86 -22.24 -3.13
N SER A 191 43.18 -21.28 -4.02
CA SER A 191 43.10 -19.88 -3.65
C SER A 191 41.79 -19.18 -3.99
N GLY A 192 40.92 -19.82 -4.81
CA GLY A 192 39.63 -19.29 -5.20
C GLY A 192 38.53 -19.60 -4.14
N ILE A 193 37.59 -18.66 -3.99
CA ILE A 193 36.35 -18.86 -3.24
C ILE A 193 35.22 -18.49 -4.17
N ASN A 194 34.38 -19.46 -4.54
CA ASN A 194 33.33 -19.26 -5.53
C ASN A 194 32.04 -18.72 -4.87
N ALA A 195 31.80 -17.44 -5.00
CA ALA A 195 30.58 -16.79 -4.49
C ALA A 195 29.30 -17.31 -5.17
N LEU A 196 29.39 -17.78 -6.44
CA LEU A 196 28.23 -18.33 -7.14
C LEU A 196 27.78 -19.66 -6.52
N ASP A 197 28.71 -20.51 -6.08
CA ASP A 197 28.36 -21.77 -5.42
C ASP A 197 27.61 -21.47 -4.11
N CYS A 198 28.06 -20.47 -3.33
CA CYS A 198 27.35 -20.01 -2.13
C CYS A 198 25.92 -19.56 -2.45
N ALA A 199 25.74 -18.76 -3.51
CA ALA A 199 24.44 -18.23 -3.90
C ALA A 199 23.50 -19.33 -4.42
N VAL A 200 24.02 -20.32 -5.14
CA VAL A 200 23.27 -21.50 -5.59
C VAL A 200 22.83 -22.36 -4.40
N ASP A 201 23.71 -22.59 -3.45
CA ASP A 201 23.38 -23.35 -2.24
C ASP A 201 22.27 -22.65 -1.43
N LEU A 202 22.34 -21.32 -1.26
CA LEU A 202 21.27 -20.57 -0.60
C LEU A 202 19.95 -20.70 -1.35
N TYR A 203 19.96 -20.54 -2.68
CA TYR A 203 18.76 -20.71 -3.50
C TYR A 203 18.12 -22.10 -3.33
N GLN A 204 18.92 -23.15 -3.25
CA GLN A 204 18.43 -24.51 -3.02
C GLN A 204 17.94 -24.69 -1.57
N SER A 205 18.69 -24.19 -0.58
CA SER A 205 18.30 -24.26 0.83
C SER A 205 16.95 -23.57 1.08
N ILE A 206 16.67 -22.43 0.46
CA ILE A 206 15.37 -21.73 0.57
C ILE A 206 14.22 -22.63 0.10
N LYS A 207 14.40 -23.39 -0.99
CA LYS A 207 13.37 -24.33 -1.47
C LYS A 207 13.08 -25.46 -0.48
N MET A 208 14.10 -25.95 0.23
CA MET A 208 13.93 -26.95 1.28
C MET A 208 13.28 -26.33 2.54
N MET A 209 13.74 -25.17 2.96
CA MET A 209 13.15 -24.44 4.10
C MET A 209 11.65 -24.14 3.89
N LYS A 210 11.23 -23.87 2.64
CA LYS A 210 9.81 -23.70 2.33
C LYS A 210 8.96 -24.93 2.64
N GLN A 211 9.54 -26.13 2.62
CA GLN A 211 8.83 -27.37 2.95
C GLN A 211 8.85 -27.68 4.45
N ASP A 212 9.97 -27.36 5.12
CA ASP A 212 10.27 -27.90 6.45
C ASP A 212 10.20 -26.85 7.57
N ILE A 213 10.39 -25.55 7.26
CA ILE A 213 10.59 -24.47 8.24
C ILE A 213 9.56 -23.35 8.08
N PHE A 214 9.30 -22.91 6.85
CA PHE A 214 8.46 -21.73 6.61
C PHE A 214 6.99 -22.04 6.85
N PRO A 215 6.21 -21.05 7.34
CA PRO A 215 4.74 -21.14 7.30
C PRO A 215 4.25 -21.48 5.89
N LYS A 216 3.11 -22.17 5.80
CA LYS A 216 2.56 -22.68 4.52
C LYS A 216 2.31 -21.56 3.50
N GLU A 217 1.90 -20.41 3.99
CA GLU A 217 1.56 -19.20 3.21
C GLU A 217 2.79 -18.41 2.78
N ALA A 218 4.00 -18.80 3.21
CA ALA A 218 5.23 -18.09 2.88
C ALA A 218 5.52 -18.13 1.36
N ILE A 219 5.80 -16.96 0.81
CA ILE A 219 6.18 -16.79 -0.59
C ILE A 219 7.61 -16.23 -0.65
N VAL A 220 8.51 -16.98 -1.28
CA VAL A 220 9.87 -16.52 -1.56
C VAL A 220 10.15 -16.74 -3.03
N GLY A 221 10.26 -15.65 -3.78
CA GLY A 221 10.72 -15.62 -5.16
C GLY A 221 12.14 -15.08 -5.21
N ALA A 222 13.04 -15.71 -5.94
CA ALA A 222 14.44 -15.29 -6.01
C ALA A 222 14.97 -15.28 -7.45
N ILE A 223 15.80 -14.29 -7.75
CA ILE A 223 16.56 -14.19 -9.00
C ILE A 223 18.04 -13.91 -8.70
N PHE A 224 18.91 -14.31 -9.63
CA PHE A 224 20.30 -13.88 -9.62
C PHE A 224 20.42 -12.56 -10.38
N THR A 225 20.85 -11.50 -9.70
CA THR A 225 21.16 -10.21 -10.35
C THR A 225 22.62 -10.09 -10.73
N GLN A 226 23.49 -10.90 -10.08
CA GLN A 226 24.91 -11.06 -10.43
C GLN A 226 25.33 -12.50 -10.18
N ALA A 227 25.99 -13.13 -11.16
CA ALA A 227 26.38 -14.54 -11.11
C ALA A 227 27.74 -14.85 -11.76
N GLY A 228 28.63 -13.85 -11.82
CA GLY A 228 29.93 -13.95 -12.44
C GLY A 228 30.05 -13.23 -13.79
N THR A 229 31.25 -13.27 -14.41
CA THR A 229 31.58 -12.54 -15.65
C THR A 229 32.05 -13.46 -16.77
N ALA A 230 32.76 -14.54 -16.44
CA ALA A 230 33.31 -15.48 -17.44
C ALA A 230 33.44 -16.88 -16.84
N PRO A 231 33.19 -17.96 -17.63
CA PRO A 231 33.16 -19.34 -17.09
C PRO A 231 34.55 -19.87 -16.72
N ASN A 232 35.62 -19.24 -17.15
CA ASN A 232 37.01 -19.61 -16.83
C ASN A 232 37.58 -18.84 -15.62
N VAL A 233 36.74 -18.04 -14.94
CA VAL A 233 37.10 -17.25 -13.76
C VAL A 233 36.21 -17.65 -12.61
N VAL A 234 36.78 -17.98 -11.44
CA VAL A 234 36.03 -18.23 -10.22
C VAL A 234 35.29 -16.95 -9.81
N THR A 235 33.99 -17.05 -9.63
CA THR A 235 33.14 -15.89 -9.33
C THR A 235 33.42 -15.35 -7.94
N ASP A 236 33.87 -14.10 -7.86
CA ASP A 236 34.17 -13.42 -6.59
C ASP A 236 32.97 -12.64 -6.00
N LYS A 237 31.92 -12.44 -6.78
CA LYS A 237 30.68 -11.78 -6.29
C LYS A 237 29.45 -12.38 -6.95
N ALA A 238 28.50 -12.82 -6.13
CA ALA A 238 27.20 -13.28 -6.60
C ALA A 238 26.09 -12.69 -5.72
N THR A 239 25.00 -12.25 -6.34
CA THR A 239 23.90 -11.58 -5.68
C THR A 239 22.57 -12.25 -6.00
N LEU A 240 21.83 -12.61 -4.97
CA LEU A 240 20.43 -13.04 -4.99
C LEU A 240 19.54 -11.89 -4.54
N ARG A 241 18.53 -11.56 -5.33
CA ARG A 241 17.48 -10.62 -4.97
C ARG A 241 16.16 -11.36 -4.81
N MET A 242 15.48 -11.14 -3.70
CA MET A 242 14.33 -11.94 -3.29
C MET A 242 13.15 -11.06 -2.90
N THR A 243 11.95 -11.39 -3.39
CA THR A 243 10.72 -11.01 -2.69
C THR A 243 10.47 -12.04 -1.59
N VAL A 244 10.15 -11.56 -0.39
CA VAL A 244 9.89 -12.42 0.77
C VAL A 244 8.59 -11.96 1.38
N ARG A 245 7.57 -12.85 1.42
CA ARG A 245 6.25 -12.56 1.98
C ARG A 245 5.86 -13.60 3.02
N GLY A 246 5.15 -13.15 4.05
CA GLY A 246 4.52 -13.98 5.08
C GLY A 246 3.06 -13.58 5.25
N ALA A 247 2.24 -14.47 5.83
CA ALA A 247 0.87 -14.12 6.16
C ALA A 247 0.81 -12.96 7.15
N THR A 248 1.76 -12.92 8.10
CA THR A 248 1.87 -11.87 9.10
C THR A 248 3.29 -11.32 9.17
N VAL A 249 3.44 -10.12 9.75
CA VAL A 249 4.76 -9.56 10.10
C VAL A 249 5.55 -10.52 10.98
N SER A 250 4.90 -11.19 11.94
CA SER A 250 5.59 -12.14 12.84
C SER A 250 6.13 -13.34 12.08
N ASP A 251 5.36 -13.93 11.15
CA ASP A 251 5.87 -15.00 10.30
C ASP A 251 7.08 -14.55 9.49
N LEU A 252 7.01 -13.34 8.96
CA LEU A 252 8.05 -12.78 8.11
C LEU A 252 9.33 -12.45 8.91
N GLU A 253 9.20 -11.66 9.98
CA GLU A 253 10.34 -11.08 10.72
C GLU A 253 10.90 -12.04 11.80
N ASP A 254 10.09 -12.96 12.36
CA ASP A 254 10.52 -13.84 13.42
C ASP A 254 10.90 -15.25 12.92
N ILE A 255 10.40 -15.67 11.74
CA ILE A 255 10.63 -17.03 11.22
C ILE A 255 11.36 -17.00 9.88
N ILE A 256 10.76 -16.40 8.83
CA ILE A 256 11.23 -16.58 7.46
C ILE A 256 12.57 -15.86 7.24
N LEU A 257 12.64 -14.57 7.51
CA LEU A 257 13.85 -13.77 7.30
C LEU A 257 15.02 -14.20 8.19
N PRO A 258 14.83 -14.49 9.50
CA PRO A 258 15.91 -15.03 10.32
C PRO A 258 16.47 -16.35 9.81
N ALA A 259 15.62 -17.26 9.33
CA ALA A 259 16.06 -18.55 8.80
C ALA A 259 16.91 -18.34 7.51
N ILE A 260 16.46 -17.48 6.59
CA ILE A 260 17.24 -17.15 5.37
C ILE A 260 18.59 -16.51 5.73
N LYS A 261 18.60 -15.54 6.65
CA LYS A 261 19.80 -14.82 7.06
C LYS A 261 20.79 -15.75 7.79
N ALA A 262 20.30 -16.64 8.64
CA ALA A 262 21.13 -17.63 9.34
C ALA A 262 21.78 -18.61 8.35
N GLU A 263 21.02 -19.11 7.39
CA GLU A 263 21.51 -20.04 6.37
C GLU A 263 22.53 -19.38 5.45
N ALA A 264 22.31 -18.14 5.01
CA ALA A 264 23.28 -17.37 4.23
C ALA A 264 24.63 -17.23 4.97
N ASN A 265 24.61 -16.92 6.26
CA ASN A 265 25.81 -16.85 7.09
C ASN A 265 26.50 -18.21 7.25
N ARG A 266 25.72 -19.29 7.46
CA ARG A 266 26.27 -20.65 7.56
C ARG A 266 26.98 -21.05 6.26
N ILE A 267 26.36 -20.79 5.11
CA ILE A 267 26.94 -21.09 3.80
C ILE A 267 28.21 -20.26 3.59
N ALA A 268 28.17 -18.95 3.78
CA ALA A 268 29.35 -18.09 3.64
C ALA A 268 30.53 -18.63 4.49
N THR A 269 30.29 -18.98 5.75
CA THR A 269 31.29 -19.54 6.64
C THR A 269 31.86 -20.87 6.11
N SER A 270 31.03 -21.77 5.57
CA SER A 270 31.45 -23.08 5.08
C SER A 270 32.36 -23.01 3.86
N TYR A 271 32.20 -21.96 3.03
CA TYR A 271 33.03 -21.71 1.85
C TYR A 271 34.21 -20.78 2.13
N GLY A 272 34.32 -20.20 3.32
CA GLY A 272 35.30 -19.16 3.64
C GLY A 272 35.00 -17.82 2.93
N ALA A 273 33.78 -17.62 2.49
CA ALA A 273 33.25 -16.39 1.88
C ALA A 273 32.75 -15.41 2.96
N THR A 274 32.44 -14.19 2.55
CA THR A 274 31.65 -13.24 3.35
C THR A 274 30.31 -12.98 2.69
N VAL A 275 29.33 -12.46 3.45
CA VAL A 275 27.99 -12.17 2.95
C VAL A 275 27.49 -10.85 3.48
N ASP A 276 26.94 -10.02 2.60
CA ASP A 276 26.20 -8.81 2.89
C ASP A 276 24.72 -9.02 2.61
N MET A 277 23.88 -8.48 3.48
CA MET A 277 22.43 -8.60 3.38
C MET A 277 21.78 -7.25 3.66
N HIS A 278 20.85 -6.82 2.79
CA HIS A 278 20.07 -5.61 3.01
C HIS A 278 18.67 -5.73 2.44
N HIS A 279 17.71 -5.06 3.04
CA HIS A 279 16.38 -4.87 2.51
C HIS A 279 16.41 -3.72 1.51
N TYR A 280 15.89 -3.94 0.30
CA TYR A 280 15.92 -2.93 -0.77
C TYR A 280 14.59 -2.19 -0.92
N GLU A 281 13.57 -2.62 -0.19
CA GLU A 281 12.28 -1.96 0.00
C GLU A 281 11.92 -2.00 1.48
N PRO A 282 11.08 -1.06 1.98
CA PRO A 282 10.64 -1.08 3.38
C PRO A 282 9.71 -2.25 3.67
N LEU A 283 9.50 -2.52 4.96
CA LEU A 283 8.56 -3.51 5.44
C LEU A 283 7.12 -3.04 5.26
N PHE A 284 6.36 -3.72 4.38
CA PHE A 284 4.90 -3.62 4.38
C PHE A 284 4.36 -4.66 5.36
N LYS A 285 3.53 -4.21 6.28
CA LYS A 285 2.87 -5.10 7.25
C LYS A 285 1.61 -5.70 6.63
N ASP A 286 1.20 -6.87 7.16
CA ASP A 286 -0.11 -7.43 6.88
C ASP A 286 -1.23 -6.46 7.29
N MET A 287 -2.34 -6.50 6.57
CA MET A 287 -3.48 -5.62 6.84
C MET A 287 -4.31 -6.15 8.02
N ARG A 288 -4.51 -5.33 9.04
CA ARG A 288 -5.40 -5.60 10.18
C ARG A 288 -6.65 -4.75 10.05
N GLN A 289 -7.63 -5.27 9.32
CA GLN A 289 -8.89 -4.54 9.14
C GLN A 289 -9.72 -4.53 10.43
N ASP A 290 -10.25 -3.35 10.77
CA ASP A 290 -11.17 -3.21 11.90
C ASP A 290 -12.53 -3.82 11.56
N GLU A 291 -12.98 -4.81 12.35
CA GLU A 291 -14.21 -5.58 12.09
C GLU A 291 -15.47 -4.69 12.04
N ARG A 292 -15.51 -3.60 12.82
CA ARG A 292 -16.63 -2.68 12.85
C ARG A 292 -16.70 -1.85 11.58
N LEU A 293 -15.54 -1.35 11.10
CA LEU A 293 -15.45 -0.63 9.84
C LEU A 293 -15.79 -1.55 8.67
N VAL A 294 -15.26 -2.79 8.65
CA VAL A 294 -15.59 -3.81 7.63
C VAL A 294 -17.10 -4.07 7.59
N SER A 295 -17.76 -4.21 8.76
CA SER A 295 -19.21 -4.44 8.84
C SER A 295 -20.00 -3.23 8.32
N LEU A 296 -19.54 -2.01 8.63
CA LEU A 296 -20.17 -0.79 8.12
C LEU A 296 -20.02 -0.64 6.62
N PHE A 297 -18.85 -0.99 6.06
CA PHE A 297 -18.67 -0.99 4.61
C PHE A 297 -19.57 -2.01 3.91
N ASP A 298 -19.69 -3.25 4.42
CA ASP A 298 -20.60 -4.28 3.90
C ASP A 298 -22.05 -3.77 3.85
N GLU A 299 -22.52 -3.20 4.97
CA GLU A 299 -23.87 -2.64 5.10
C GLU A 299 -24.11 -1.48 4.13
N VAL A 300 -23.23 -0.48 4.13
CA VAL A 300 -23.40 0.73 3.31
C VAL A 300 -23.22 0.43 1.82
N MET A 301 -22.25 -0.38 1.42
CA MET A 301 -22.11 -0.81 0.02
C MET A 301 -23.39 -1.49 -0.47
N THR A 302 -23.98 -2.37 0.35
CA THR A 302 -25.26 -3.03 0.03
C THR A 302 -26.40 -2.02 -0.12
N GLU A 303 -26.49 -1.02 0.75
CA GLU A 303 -27.50 0.06 0.64
C GLU A 303 -27.32 0.90 -0.64
N PHE A 304 -26.09 1.05 -1.13
CA PHE A 304 -25.77 1.74 -2.38
C PHE A 304 -25.93 0.86 -3.64
N GLY A 305 -26.47 -0.37 -3.46
CA GLY A 305 -26.78 -1.30 -4.55
C GLY A 305 -25.60 -2.13 -5.03
N GLU A 306 -24.49 -2.14 -4.27
CA GLU A 306 -23.38 -3.05 -4.49
C GLU A 306 -23.63 -4.38 -3.75
N SER A 307 -22.91 -5.43 -4.18
CA SER A 307 -23.03 -6.76 -3.55
C SER A 307 -21.63 -7.24 -3.19
N PRO A 308 -21.05 -6.73 -2.09
CA PRO A 308 -19.68 -7.09 -1.74
C PRO A 308 -19.56 -8.56 -1.32
N ARG A 309 -18.50 -9.23 -1.80
CA ARG A 309 -18.06 -10.51 -1.29
C ARG A 309 -17.34 -10.29 0.04
N LYS A 310 -17.80 -10.95 1.08
CA LYS A 310 -17.14 -10.91 2.38
C LYS A 310 -16.00 -11.91 2.42
N LEU A 311 -14.78 -11.41 2.52
CA LEU A 311 -13.58 -12.22 2.60
C LEU A 311 -13.36 -12.75 4.02
N PRO A 312 -12.92 -14.01 4.18
CA PRO A 312 -12.39 -14.50 5.45
C PRO A 312 -11.23 -13.63 5.95
N PRO A 313 -11.04 -13.51 7.28
CA PRO A 313 -9.97 -12.67 7.84
C PRO A 313 -8.55 -13.10 7.45
N ASP A 314 -8.37 -14.35 7.03
CA ASP A 314 -7.10 -14.95 6.60
C ASP A 314 -6.96 -15.04 5.07
N GLU A 315 -7.96 -14.62 4.31
CA GLU A 315 -7.86 -14.54 2.85
C GLU A 315 -7.08 -13.29 2.49
N ALA A 316 -5.86 -13.49 1.96
CA ALA A 316 -4.95 -12.42 1.62
C ALA A 316 -4.89 -12.20 0.11
N ASP A 317 -4.97 -10.93 -0.30
CA ASP A 317 -4.68 -10.50 -1.66
C ASP A 317 -3.57 -9.46 -1.66
N GLY A 318 -2.49 -9.74 -2.42
CA GLY A 318 -1.38 -8.82 -2.60
C GLY A 318 -0.67 -8.37 -1.31
N SER A 319 -0.10 -7.18 -1.38
CA SER A 319 0.51 -6.44 -0.26
C SER A 319 0.25 -4.96 -0.48
N THR A 320 -0.06 -4.23 0.58
CA THR A 320 -0.28 -2.77 0.54
C THR A 320 0.35 -2.11 1.77
N ASP A 321 0.83 -0.89 1.61
CA ASP A 321 1.37 -0.09 2.71
C ASP A 321 0.26 0.46 3.65
N VAL A 322 -1.02 0.31 3.30
CA VAL A 322 -2.16 0.52 4.21
C VAL A 322 -2.10 -0.45 5.40
N GLY A 323 -1.49 -1.62 5.22
CA GLY A 323 -1.16 -2.51 6.32
C GLY A 323 -0.44 -1.79 7.45
N ASN A 324 0.56 -0.95 7.15
CA ASN A 324 1.28 -0.18 8.17
C ASN A 324 0.39 0.82 8.92
N VAL A 325 -0.59 1.42 8.25
CA VAL A 325 -1.58 2.30 8.88
C VAL A 325 -2.46 1.53 9.85
N SER A 326 -2.88 0.32 9.48
CA SER A 326 -3.78 -0.53 10.27
C SER A 326 -3.18 -0.99 11.61
N TYR A 327 -1.86 -0.87 11.79
CA TYR A 327 -1.20 -1.10 13.08
C TYR A 327 -1.21 0.12 14.00
N GLU A 328 -1.51 1.30 13.48
CA GLU A 328 -1.51 2.57 14.22
C GLU A 328 -2.94 3.05 14.57
N VAL A 329 -3.93 2.72 13.72
CA VAL A 329 -5.30 3.22 13.84
C VAL A 329 -6.29 2.20 13.25
N PRO A 330 -7.53 2.06 13.80
CA PRO A 330 -8.58 1.25 13.18
C PRO A 330 -8.77 1.63 11.70
N THR A 331 -8.61 0.67 10.80
CA THR A 331 -8.55 0.91 9.35
C THR A 331 -9.36 -0.13 8.60
N ALA A 332 -9.99 0.24 7.49
CA ALA A 332 -10.57 -0.69 6.53
C ALA A 332 -10.31 -0.22 5.10
N GLN A 333 -10.07 -1.19 4.22
CA GLN A 333 -9.83 -1.01 2.79
C GLN A 333 -10.68 -2.01 2.00
N PRO A 334 -11.97 -1.73 1.75
CA PRO A 334 -12.77 -2.52 0.83
C PRO A 334 -12.37 -2.27 -0.61
N THR A 335 -12.75 -3.19 -1.49
CA THR A 335 -12.61 -3.05 -2.94
C THR A 335 -13.95 -2.69 -3.57
N LEU A 336 -13.94 -1.70 -4.48
CA LEU A 336 -15.11 -1.28 -5.24
C LEU A 336 -14.91 -1.57 -6.73
N ASN A 337 -15.86 -2.28 -7.34
CA ASN A 337 -15.83 -2.68 -8.73
C ASN A 337 -15.87 -1.48 -9.68
N ILE A 338 -14.87 -1.37 -10.56
CA ILE A 338 -14.79 -0.38 -11.64
C ILE A 338 -14.90 -1.01 -13.04
N GLY A 339 -15.13 -2.32 -13.11
CA GLY A 339 -15.30 -3.12 -14.33
C GLY A 339 -15.15 -4.61 -13.98
N ASN A 340 -16.02 -5.44 -14.54
CA ASN A 340 -16.09 -6.86 -14.19
C ASN A 340 -14.82 -7.62 -14.59
N GLN A 341 -14.30 -8.43 -13.67
CA GLN A 341 -13.16 -9.33 -13.87
C GLN A 341 -11.89 -8.62 -14.36
N LEU A 342 -11.68 -7.39 -13.91
CA LEU A 342 -10.46 -6.65 -14.21
C LEU A 342 -9.36 -7.06 -13.19
N GLU A 343 -8.18 -7.31 -13.71
CA GLU A 343 -6.98 -7.49 -12.89
C GLU A 343 -6.20 -6.18 -12.85
N ALA A 344 -5.79 -5.76 -11.66
CA ALA A 344 -4.91 -4.59 -11.47
C ALA A 344 -3.59 -4.79 -12.25
N HIS A 345 -2.91 -3.69 -12.56
CA HIS A 345 -1.65 -3.68 -13.31
C HIS A 345 -1.80 -4.16 -14.76
N THR A 346 -2.99 -3.97 -15.37
CA THR A 346 -3.26 -4.26 -16.78
C THR A 346 -3.70 -3.01 -17.56
N PRO A 347 -3.50 -2.98 -18.89
CA PRO A 347 -4.01 -1.88 -19.72
C PRO A 347 -5.54 -1.74 -19.63
N GLU A 348 -6.25 -2.83 -19.47
CA GLU A 348 -7.71 -2.86 -19.32
C GLU A 348 -8.15 -2.17 -18.04
N PHE A 349 -7.42 -2.38 -16.94
CA PHE A 349 -7.66 -1.70 -15.68
C PHE A 349 -7.38 -0.21 -15.78
N ALA A 350 -6.26 0.18 -16.41
CA ALA A 350 -5.94 1.59 -16.65
C ALA A 350 -7.03 2.29 -17.48
N CYS A 351 -7.55 1.63 -18.52
CA CYS A 351 -8.68 2.13 -19.31
C CYS A 351 -9.95 2.29 -18.45
N ALA A 352 -10.24 1.33 -17.59
CA ALA A 352 -11.40 1.38 -16.69
C ALA A 352 -11.28 2.54 -15.68
N ALA A 353 -10.09 2.79 -15.14
CA ALA A 353 -9.80 3.89 -14.21
C ALA A 353 -10.02 5.30 -14.82
N GLY A 354 -9.98 5.44 -16.15
CA GLY A 354 -10.32 6.67 -16.88
C GLY A 354 -11.73 6.68 -17.50
N SER A 355 -12.49 5.59 -17.36
CA SER A 355 -13.81 5.45 -17.99
C SER A 355 -14.90 6.22 -17.23
N THR A 356 -16.02 6.54 -17.93
CA THR A 356 -17.19 7.12 -17.27
C THR A 356 -17.71 6.23 -16.14
N TYR A 357 -17.73 4.90 -16.34
CA TYR A 357 -18.18 3.96 -15.32
C TYR A 357 -17.25 3.99 -14.10
N GLY A 358 -15.92 3.93 -14.27
CA GLY A 358 -14.95 4.01 -13.17
C GLY A 358 -15.09 5.32 -12.40
N LEU A 359 -15.27 6.44 -13.09
CA LEU A 359 -15.49 7.75 -12.47
C LEU A 359 -16.82 7.82 -11.70
N ASP A 360 -17.91 7.24 -12.23
CA ASP A 360 -19.20 7.18 -11.54
C ASP A 360 -19.12 6.29 -10.29
N GLN A 361 -18.41 5.16 -10.38
CA GLN A 361 -18.14 4.30 -9.23
C GLN A 361 -17.28 5.01 -8.18
N ALA A 362 -16.31 5.83 -8.57
CA ALA A 362 -15.53 6.62 -7.62
C ALA A 362 -16.37 7.66 -6.86
N ILE A 363 -17.32 8.33 -7.55
CA ILE A 363 -18.27 9.21 -6.87
C ILE A 363 -19.17 8.43 -5.89
N LYS A 364 -19.61 7.24 -6.28
CA LYS A 364 -20.34 6.34 -5.37
C LYS A 364 -19.47 5.94 -4.18
N GLY A 365 -18.20 5.58 -4.42
CA GLY A 365 -17.23 5.24 -3.38
C GLY A 365 -17.01 6.38 -2.38
N ALA A 366 -16.92 7.62 -2.85
CA ALA A 366 -16.84 8.80 -1.99
C ALA A 366 -18.06 8.90 -1.04
N LYS A 367 -19.28 8.67 -1.58
CA LYS A 367 -20.51 8.67 -0.78
C LYS A 367 -20.53 7.53 0.24
N ILE A 368 -20.19 6.31 -0.18
CA ILE A 368 -20.08 5.15 0.71
C ILE A 368 -19.13 5.47 1.85
N MET A 369 -17.92 5.95 1.57
CA MET A 369 -16.92 6.26 2.57
C MET A 369 -17.38 7.37 3.54
N ALA A 370 -18.04 8.42 3.04
CA ALA A 370 -18.59 9.49 3.88
C ALA A 370 -19.68 8.97 4.82
N VAL A 371 -20.58 8.10 4.34
CA VAL A 371 -21.63 7.49 5.15
C VAL A 371 -21.04 6.55 6.21
N VAL A 372 -20.08 5.71 5.82
CA VAL A 372 -19.37 4.84 6.77
C VAL A 372 -18.70 5.67 7.88
N ALA A 373 -17.99 6.73 7.51
CA ALA A 373 -17.35 7.63 8.48
C ALA A 373 -18.36 8.24 9.46
N LEU A 374 -19.53 8.68 8.98
CA LEU A 374 -20.60 9.24 9.85
C LEU A 374 -21.18 8.20 10.80
N ARG A 375 -21.43 6.97 10.33
CA ARG A 375 -21.93 5.86 11.17
C ARG A 375 -20.91 5.42 12.19
N TYR A 376 -19.65 5.33 11.78
CA TYR A 376 -18.56 4.99 12.68
C TYR A 376 -18.40 6.05 13.77
N ALA A 377 -18.41 7.32 13.40
CA ALA A 377 -18.33 8.44 14.34
C ALA A 377 -19.47 8.39 15.36
N GLU A 378 -20.72 8.26 14.91
CA GLU A 378 -21.88 8.17 15.83
C GLU A 378 -21.74 6.99 16.80
N SER A 379 -21.16 5.90 16.34
CA SER A 379 -20.96 4.69 17.13
C SER A 379 -19.90 4.82 18.23
N LEU A 380 -19.04 5.85 18.17
CA LEU A 380 -18.03 6.17 19.19
C LEU A 380 -18.51 7.27 20.16
N GLU A 381 -19.57 8.01 19.81
CA GLU A 381 -20.16 9.06 20.66
C GLU A 381 -21.16 8.50 21.69
N VAL A 382 -21.49 7.19 21.64
CA VAL A 382 -22.41 6.48 22.57
C VAL A 382 -21.62 5.84 23.70
#